data_65e78b9f702b06deb93722a82d43c8eb
#
_entry.id   65e78b9f702b06deb93722a82d43c8eb
#
_cell.length_a   1.000
_cell.length_b   1.000
_cell.length_c   1.000
_cell.angle_alpha   90.00
_cell.angle_beta   90.00
_cell.angle_gamma   90.00
#
_symmetry.space_group_name_H-M   'P 1'
#
loop_
_entity.id
_entity.type
_entity.pdbx_description
1 polymer ?
#
loop_
_entity_poly.entity_id
_entity_poly.type
_entity_poly.pdbx_seq_one_letter_code
_entity_poly.pdbx_strand_id
1 'polypeptide(L)' 'MPSNPEKNQITHLIRLIDDRDEFVRKRVREQLIKLGEDAIPFLEMAAKTENLKIQRIASEIIQAI' A
#
# COMPACT_ATOMS: atom_id res chain seq x y z
N MET A 1 0.27 23.43 9.69
CA MET A 1 0.57 22.46 10.16
C MET A 1 0.94 21.34 9.43
N PRO A 2 1.76 20.72 9.82
CA PRO A 2 2.25 19.65 9.12
C PRO A 2 1.30 18.52 9.09
N SER A 3 1.22 17.93 7.98
CA SER A 3 0.45 16.74 7.82
C SER A 3 1.08 15.61 8.58
N ASN A 4 0.30 14.58 8.83
CA ASN A 4 0.81 13.39 9.46
C ASN A 4 1.80 12.72 8.52
N PRO A 5 3.09 12.63 8.88
CA PRO A 5 4.09 12.03 7.99
C PRO A 5 3.78 10.58 7.62
N GLU A 6 3.24 9.81 8.57
CA GLU A 6 2.90 8.42 8.33
C GLU A 6 1.80 8.29 7.29
N LYS A 7 0.79 9.15 7.36
CA LYS A 7 -0.30 9.15 6.40
C LYS A 7 0.21 9.49 5.00
N ASN A 8 1.08 10.49 4.89
CA ASN A 8 1.65 10.87 3.61
C ASN A 8 2.52 9.75 3.04
N GLN A 9 3.29 9.09 3.90
CA GLN A 9 4.12 7.98 3.49
C GLN A 9 3.26 6.82 2.97
N ILE A 10 2.19 6.48 3.67
CA ILE A 10 1.31 5.39 3.27
C ILE A 10 0.66 5.70 1.93
N THR A 11 0.16 6.92 1.74
CA THR A 11 -0.45 7.34 0.48
C THR A 11 0.54 7.22 -0.68
N HIS A 12 1.79 7.63 -0.45
CA HIS A 12 2.83 7.54 -1.46
C HIS A 12 3.12 6.08 -1.81
N LEU A 13 3.20 5.22 -0.80
CA LEU A 13 3.45 3.79 -1.01
C LEU A 13 2.30 3.14 -1.79
N ILE A 14 1.07 3.50 -1.49
CA ILE A 14 -0.10 2.96 -2.19
C ILE A 14 -0.06 3.30 -3.67
N ARG A 15 0.44 4.49 -4.03
CA ARG A 15 0.57 4.89 -5.43
C ARG A 15 1.57 4.05 -6.19
N LEU A 16 2.55 3.49 -5.48
CA LEU A 16 3.61 2.68 -6.08
C LEU A 16 3.32 1.18 -6.03
N ILE A 17 2.13 0.81 -5.53
CA ILE A 17 1.82 -0.58 -5.25
C ILE A 17 1.84 -1.47 -6.49
N ASP A 18 1.59 -0.89 -7.66
CA ASP A 18 1.63 -1.62 -8.94
C ASP A 18 2.66 -1.03 -9.91
N ASP A 19 3.72 -0.44 -9.37
CA ASP A 19 4.78 0.12 -10.18
C ASP A 19 5.36 -0.94 -11.13
N ARG A 20 5.86 -0.50 -12.28
CA ARG A 20 6.44 -1.39 -13.27
C ARG A 20 7.71 -2.06 -12.80
N ASP A 21 8.46 -1.37 -11.93
CA ASP A 21 9.73 -1.88 -11.43
C ASP A 21 9.47 -2.87 -10.30
N GLU A 22 9.93 -4.09 -10.49
CA GLU A 22 9.77 -5.16 -9.52
C GLU A 22 10.41 -4.80 -8.17
N PHE A 23 11.57 -4.13 -8.20
CA PHE A 23 12.23 -3.71 -6.98
C PHE A 23 11.39 -2.70 -6.21
N VAL A 24 10.74 -1.78 -6.92
CA VAL A 24 9.88 -0.78 -6.29
C VAL A 24 8.69 -1.48 -5.65
N ARG A 25 8.03 -2.40 -6.38
CA ARG A 25 6.89 -3.13 -5.84
C ARG A 25 7.25 -3.91 -4.58
N LYS A 26 8.39 -4.60 -4.61
CA LYS A 26 8.85 -5.38 -3.48
C LYS A 26 9.12 -4.49 -2.27
N ARG A 27 9.77 -3.37 -2.49
CA ARG A 27 10.10 -2.42 -1.44
C ARG A 27 8.84 -1.84 -0.80
N VAL A 28 7.89 -1.45 -1.64
CA VAL A 28 6.61 -0.90 -1.20
C VAL A 28 5.85 -1.93 -0.35
N ARG A 29 5.79 -3.17 -0.82
CA ARG A 29 5.14 -4.24 -0.10
C ARG A 29 5.77 -4.44 1.28
N GLU A 30 7.10 -4.49 1.35
CA GLU A 30 7.81 -4.66 2.61
C GLU A 30 7.52 -3.51 3.57
N GLN A 31 7.50 -2.29 3.08
CA GLN A 31 7.23 -1.12 3.91
C GLN A 31 5.80 -1.12 4.44
N LEU A 32 4.83 -1.49 3.61
CA LEU A 32 3.44 -1.55 4.03
C LEU A 32 3.22 -2.64 5.08
N ILE A 33 3.85 -3.80 4.90
CA ILE A 33 3.77 -4.88 5.88
C ILE A 33 4.41 -4.43 7.21
N LYS A 34 5.50 -3.72 7.13
CA LYS A 34 6.19 -3.21 8.31
C LYS A 34 5.35 -2.21 9.09
N LEU A 35 4.58 -1.38 8.39
CA LEU A 35 3.66 -0.44 9.01
C LEU A 35 2.50 -1.14 9.70
N GLY A 36 2.16 -2.33 9.22
CA GLY A 36 1.16 -3.17 9.87
C GLY A 36 -0.23 -2.58 9.83
N GLU A 37 -0.92 -2.63 10.96
CA GLU A 37 -2.32 -2.21 11.06
C GLU A 37 -2.55 -0.77 10.61
N ASP A 38 -1.58 0.10 10.75
CA ASP A 38 -1.74 1.50 10.32
C ASP A 38 -1.97 1.61 8.82
N ALA A 39 -1.49 0.66 8.04
CA ALA A 39 -1.66 0.64 6.60
C ALA A 39 -2.97 0.00 6.15
N ILE A 40 -3.62 -0.80 7.00
CA ILE A 40 -4.80 -1.56 6.60
C ILE A 40 -5.93 -0.70 6.04
N PRO A 41 -6.35 0.41 6.68
CA PRO A 41 -7.43 1.23 6.12
C PRO A 41 -7.12 1.73 4.70
N PHE A 42 -5.86 2.08 4.46
CA PHE A 42 -5.44 2.57 3.15
C PHE A 42 -5.42 1.45 2.12
N LEU A 43 -4.99 0.26 2.53
CA LEU A 43 -5.00 -0.92 1.67
C LEU A 43 -6.43 -1.36 1.34
N GLU A 44 -7.34 -1.25 2.30
CA GLU A 44 -8.74 -1.56 2.06
C GLU A 44 -9.34 -0.61 1.03
N MET A 45 -9.00 0.67 1.09
CA MET A 45 -9.44 1.63 0.09
C MET A 45 -8.90 1.29 -1.28
N ALA A 46 -7.63 0.91 -1.35
CA ALA A 46 -7.02 0.50 -2.61
C ALA A 46 -7.66 -0.77 -3.17
N ALA A 47 -8.07 -1.68 -2.28
CA ALA A 47 -8.73 -2.91 -2.69
C ALA A 47 -10.13 -2.68 -3.25
N LYS A 48 -10.70 -1.51 -3.04
CA LYS A 48 -12.02 -1.15 -3.57
C LYS A 48 -11.94 -0.42 -4.90
N THR A 49 -10.74 -0.19 -5.42
CA THR A 49 -10.58 0.48 -6.71
C THR A 49 -11.07 -0.42 -7.83
N GLU A 50 -11.32 0.19 -9.00
CA GLU A 50 -11.73 -0.56 -10.18
C GLU A 50 -10.59 -1.34 -10.83
N ASN A 51 -9.34 -1.02 -10.45
CA ASN A 51 -8.17 -1.69 -11.01
C ASN A 51 -7.98 -3.05 -10.32
N LEU A 52 -8.25 -4.12 -11.06
CA LEU A 52 -8.16 -5.48 -10.52
C LEU A 52 -6.77 -5.85 -10.03
N LYS A 53 -5.74 -5.34 -10.69
CA LYS A 53 -4.37 -5.61 -10.30
C LYS A 53 -4.08 -5.02 -8.92
N ILE A 54 -4.49 -3.78 -8.71
CA ILE A 54 -4.32 -3.11 -7.42
C ILE A 54 -5.13 -3.82 -6.33
N GLN A 55 -6.37 -4.22 -6.64
CA GLN A 55 -7.21 -4.97 -5.70
C GLN A 55 -6.50 -6.23 -5.22
N ARG A 56 -5.93 -6.98 -6.15
CA ARG A 56 -5.24 -8.24 -5.82
C ARG A 56 -4.03 -7.97 -4.93
N ILE A 57 -3.19 -7.02 -5.31
CA ILE A 57 -1.97 -6.71 -4.57
C ILE A 57 -2.31 -6.22 -3.17
N ALA A 58 -3.27 -5.30 -3.05
CA ALA A 58 -3.69 -4.77 -1.76
C ALA A 58 -4.21 -5.87 -0.85
N SER A 59 -5.03 -6.77 -1.39
CA SER A 59 -5.57 -7.88 -0.62
C SER A 59 -4.47 -8.83 -0.14
N GLU A 60 -3.49 -9.10 -0.98
CA GLU A 60 -2.35 -9.95 -0.61
C GLU A 60 -1.55 -9.33 0.53
N ILE A 61 -1.35 -8.02 0.48
CA ILE A 61 -0.60 -7.33 1.52
C ILE A 61 -1.37 -7.34 2.84
N ILE A 62 -2.68 -7.11 2.79
CA ILE A 62 -3.52 -7.16 3.99
C ILE A 62 -3.41 -8.55 4.64
N GLN A 63 -3.46 -9.60 3.85
CA GLN A 63 -3.33 -10.96 4.37
C GLN A 63 -1.96 -11.23 4.98
N ALA A 64 -0.93 -10.57 4.49
CA ALA A 64 0.43 -10.73 5.00
C ALA A 64 0.65 -9.97 6.31
N ILE A 65 -0.20 -9.00 6.62
CA ILE A 65 -0.12 -8.27 7.87
C ILE A 65 -0.77 -9.07 8.98
#